data_631ea6a1af2c5e22c1d34e640e5ab6eb
#
_entry.id   631ea6a1af2c5e22c1d34e640e5ab6eb
#
_cell.length_a   1.000
_cell.length_b   1.000
_cell.length_c   1.000
_cell.angle_alpha   90.00
_cell.angle_beta   90.00
_cell.angle_gamma   90.00
#
_symmetry.space_group_name_H-M   'P 1'
#
loop_
_entity.id
_entity.type
_entity.pdbx_description
1 polymer ?
#
loop_
_entity_poly.entity_id
_entity_poly.type
_entity_poly.pdbx_seq_one_letter_code
_entity_poly.pdbx_strand_id
1 'polypeptide(L)'
;MSKDKTLNELIIDEAVNKFKNGEIKNSLDVENFIDSLLEPLMQKLLDAELDNHLEYSKYERNDTNNSRNGHCKSKKVETKYGSIEVKTPRDRNGSFNPLIIEKGQTKLTGFEDKCISLYAKGMSLRDIEKILKDLYGVNIGKDEITRLISTVNEEVEKFRNRKLKPLYVFTYADCLYVPIKDDNLISQKKAIYVIIGVDVNGYKDILGMWIDKSESASFWTSVFEDLKQRGVNDILYMSSDGIAGFKGSLETVFPKTQSQRCVVHLTRNIYKICPKKEAKDIIKMWKRIYTSSSYEEAITVLEDFKETYKKYPKIVEKVESFMELLEPLFELPIEIRKAIYTSNAVESVNSALRKVTRGKGSFPSEESVYKVLFLRINDLKEKWVKPIQNFKTIQLQLIDLFGERYTKYLNID
;
A
#
# COMPACT_ATOMS: atom_id res chain seq x y z
N MET A 1 43.34 -18.55 34.39
CA MET A 1 41.88 -18.51 34.62
C MET A 1 41.21 -18.59 33.29
N SER A 2 40.66 -19.74 32.94
CA SER A 2 39.86 -19.92 31.72
C SER A 2 38.58 -19.09 31.91
N LYS A 3 38.32 -18.10 31.04
CA LYS A 3 37.03 -17.45 30.99
C LYS A 3 36.01 -18.48 30.58
N ASP A 4 34.98 -18.72 31.39
CA ASP A 4 33.84 -19.53 30.99
C ASP A 4 33.20 -18.89 29.74
N LYS A 5 33.16 -19.66 28.66
CA LYS A 5 32.56 -19.22 27.41
C LYS A 5 31.05 -19.00 27.59
N THR A 6 30.54 -17.95 27.05
CA THR A 6 29.09 -17.70 27.01
C THR A 6 28.38 -18.79 26.16
N LEU A 7 27.10 -19.04 26.42
CA LEU A 7 26.30 -19.98 25.65
C LEU A 7 26.36 -19.68 24.12
N ASN A 8 26.36 -18.39 23.76
CA ASN A 8 26.47 -17.98 22.35
C ASN A 8 27.81 -18.36 21.73
N GLU A 9 28.92 -18.20 22.48
CA GLU A 9 30.25 -18.62 22.03
C GLU A 9 30.32 -20.13 21.84
N LEU A 10 29.70 -20.91 22.71
CA LEU A 10 29.64 -22.39 22.58
C LEU A 10 28.87 -22.83 21.32
N ILE A 11 27.71 -22.19 21.01
CA ILE A 11 26.94 -22.49 19.82
C ILE A 11 27.71 -22.11 18.54
N ILE A 12 28.39 -20.95 18.55
CA ILE A 12 29.23 -20.54 17.43
C ILE A 12 30.39 -21.51 17.21
N ASP A 13 31.08 -21.91 18.29
CA ASP A 13 32.17 -22.87 18.22
C ASP A 13 31.71 -24.24 17.68
N GLU A 14 30.51 -24.69 18.06
CA GLU A 14 29.92 -25.91 17.54
C GLU A 14 29.64 -25.80 16.04
N ALA A 15 29.04 -24.72 15.58
CA ALA A 15 28.79 -24.46 14.16
C ALA A 15 30.10 -24.44 13.36
N VAL A 16 31.15 -23.77 13.87
CA VAL A 16 32.48 -23.72 13.25
C VAL A 16 33.12 -25.10 13.19
N ASN A 17 32.98 -25.91 14.24
CA ASN A 17 33.51 -27.29 14.25
C ASN A 17 32.78 -28.16 13.23
N LYS A 18 31.47 -28.09 13.12
CA LYS A 18 30.69 -28.80 12.10
C LYS A 18 31.07 -28.38 10.68
N PHE A 19 31.36 -27.10 10.46
CA PHE A 19 31.89 -26.62 9.17
C PHE A 19 33.30 -27.23 8.89
N LYS A 20 34.21 -27.20 9.85
CA LYS A 20 35.54 -27.79 9.71
C LYS A 20 35.52 -29.30 9.45
N ASN A 21 34.56 -30.01 10.03
CA ASN A 21 34.37 -31.45 9.85
C ASN A 21 33.62 -31.79 8.54
N GLY A 22 33.18 -30.80 7.77
CA GLY A 22 32.48 -31.01 6.51
C GLY A 22 31.02 -31.40 6.65
N GLU A 23 30.44 -31.23 7.84
CA GLU A 23 28.99 -31.44 8.09
C GLU A 23 28.15 -30.27 7.60
N ILE A 24 28.68 -29.04 7.64
CA ILE A 24 28.09 -27.82 7.07
C ILE A 24 28.87 -27.42 5.82
N LYS A 25 28.25 -27.49 4.64
CA LYS A 25 28.87 -27.20 3.33
C LYS A 25 28.26 -26.05 2.59
N ASN A 26 27.02 -25.73 2.90
CA ASN A 26 26.22 -24.72 2.22
C ASN A 26 25.21 -24.04 3.16
N SER A 27 24.46 -23.07 2.67
CA SER A 27 23.45 -22.34 3.46
C SER A 27 22.33 -23.23 4.00
N LEU A 28 21.95 -24.27 3.27
CA LEU A 28 20.92 -25.23 3.74
C LEU A 28 21.39 -26.02 4.96
N ASP A 29 22.66 -26.42 5.00
CA ASP A 29 23.21 -27.10 6.15
C ASP A 29 23.26 -26.19 7.40
N VAL A 30 23.48 -24.87 7.19
CA VAL A 30 23.39 -23.88 8.27
C VAL A 30 21.95 -23.75 8.76
N GLU A 31 20.97 -23.72 7.86
CA GLU A 31 19.53 -23.68 8.22
C GLU A 31 19.15 -24.94 9.03
N ASN A 32 19.54 -26.12 8.57
CA ASN A 32 19.31 -27.39 9.28
C ASN A 32 19.96 -27.40 10.67
N PHE A 33 21.15 -26.82 10.82
CA PHE A 33 21.80 -26.68 12.12
C PHE A 33 21.00 -25.75 13.06
N ILE A 34 20.51 -24.61 12.55
CA ILE A 34 19.65 -23.70 13.34
C ILE A 34 18.37 -24.41 13.78
N ASP A 35 17.72 -25.16 12.88
CA ASP A 35 16.51 -25.93 13.20
C ASP A 35 16.79 -26.99 14.30
N SER A 36 17.94 -27.64 14.25
CA SER A 36 18.36 -28.64 15.28
C SER A 36 18.52 -28.02 16.67
N LEU A 37 18.79 -26.70 16.76
CA LEU A 37 18.85 -25.95 18.01
C LEU A 37 17.48 -25.44 18.46
N LEU A 38 16.60 -25.13 17.51
CA LEU A 38 15.31 -24.51 17.79
C LEU A 38 14.35 -25.46 18.49
N GLU A 39 14.30 -26.72 18.08
CA GLU A 39 13.39 -27.73 18.67
C GLU A 39 13.66 -27.95 20.17
N PRO A 40 14.90 -28.25 20.62
CA PRO A 40 15.22 -28.39 22.03
C PRO A 40 14.98 -27.08 22.83
N LEU A 41 15.27 -25.93 22.23
CA LEU A 41 15.02 -24.63 22.86
C LEU A 41 13.53 -24.42 23.12
N MET A 42 12.70 -24.64 22.12
CA MET A 42 11.23 -24.44 22.23
C MET A 42 10.64 -25.44 23.25
N GLN A 43 11.12 -26.67 23.27
CA GLN A 43 10.69 -27.66 24.27
C GLN A 43 11.05 -27.24 25.70
N LYS A 44 12.28 -26.74 25.92
CA LYS A 44 12.70 -26.23 27.23
C LYS A 44 11.91 -25.00 27.67
N LEU A 45 11.60 -24.10 26.74
CA LEU A 45 10.79 -22.90 27.03
C LEU A 45 9.35 -23.26 27.43
N LEU A 46 8.73 -24.24 26.75
CA LEU A 46 7.42 -24.77 27.13
C LEU A 46 7.41 -25.43 28.50
N ASP A 47 8.47 -26.19 28.83
CA ASP A 47 8.62 -26.82 30.13
C ASP A 47 8.81 -25.76 31.24
N ALA A 48 9.60 -24.70 30.98
CA ALA A 48 9.81 -23.61 31.91
C ALA A 48 8.53 -22.79 32.14
N GLU A 49 7.70 -22.61 31.07
CA GLU A 49 6.42 -21.98 31.20
C GLU A 49 5.45 -22.74 32.09
N LEU A 50 5.47 -24.07 31.99
CA LEU A 50 4.72 -24.94 32.93
C LEU A 50 5.27 -24.84 34.35
N ASP A 51 6.61 -24.78 34.56
CA ASP A 51 7.23 -24.59 35.87
C ASP A 51 6.74 -23.29 36.52
N ASN A 52 6.71 -22.18 35.76
CA ASN A 52 6.20 -20.90 36.24
C ASN A 52 4.70 -20.98 36.58
N HIS A 53 3.89 -21.70 35.76
CA HIS A 53 2.47 -21.88 36.04
C HIS A 53 2.18 -22.67 37.29
N LEU A 54 3.02 -23.66 37.58
CA LEU A 54 2.89 -24.53 38.75
C LEU A 54 3.59 -23.97 39.99
N GLU A 55 4.41 -22.93 39.86
CA GLU A 55 5.23 -22.33 40.91
C GLU A 55 6.29 -23.28 41.53
N TYR A 56 6.65 -24.36 40.82
CA TYR A 56 7.73 -25.25 41.21
C TYR A 56 8.42 -25.90 40.01
N SER A 57 9.71 -26.26 40.17
CA SER A 57 10.52 -26.93 39.16
C SER A 57 10.33 -28.44 39.16
N LYS A 58 10.68 -29.10 38.06
CA LYS A 58 10.41 -30.53 37.77
C LYS A 58 10.83 -31.54 38.88
N TYR A 59 11.79 -31.18 39.72
CA TYR A 59 12.34 -32.05 40.76
C TYR A 59 12.11 -31.54 42.18
N GLU A 60 11.32 -30.49 42.34
CA GLU A 60 10.96 -29.96 43.66
C GLU A 60 9.65 -30.56 44.13
N ARG A 61 9.55 -30.86 45.44
CA ARG A 61 8.28 -31.23 46.08
C ARG A 61 7.59 -29.99 46.56
N ASN A 62 6.38 -29.78 46.09
CA ASN A 62 5.55 -28.67 46.54
C ASN A 62 4.17 -29.19 46.92
N ASP A 63 3.58 -28.67 47.99
CA ASP A 63 2.23 -29.03 48.49
C ASP A 63 1.10 -28.30 47.72
N THR A 64 1.28 -28.12 46.42
CA THR A 64 0.25 -27.49 45.57
C THR A 64 -0.81 -28.50 45.12
N ASN A 65 -2.06 -28.04 45.01
CA ASN A 65 -3.20 -28.84 44.54
C ASN A 65 -3.12 -29.20 43.04
N ASN A 66 -2.07 -28.79 42.33
CA ASN A 66 -1.85 -29.06 40.92
C ASN A 66 -0.46 -29.67 40.67
N SER A 67 -0.35 -30.54 39.72
CA SER A 67 0.91 -31.24 39.42
C SER A 67 1.08 -31.46 37.93
N ARG A 68 2.33 -31.72 37.51
CA ARG A 68 2.65 -32.08 36.12
C ARG A 68 1.93 -33.38 35.72
N ASN A 69 1.40 -33.39 34.50
CA ASN A 69 0.67 -34.55 33.93
C ASN A 69 1.23 -34.93 32.54
N GLY A 70 2.55 -35.02 32.45
CA GLY A 70 3.23 -35.40 31.21
C GLY A 70 3.08 -34.38 30.09
N HIS A 71 3.12 -34.86 28.85
CA HIS A 71 3.04 -34.05 27.63
C HIS A 71 1.90 -34.53 26.72
N CYS A 72 1.39 -33.68 25.88
CA CYS A 72 0.51 -34.04 24.77
C CYS A 72 1.29 -34.90 23.73
N LYS A 73 0.54 -35.50 22.77
CA LYS A 73 1.17 -36.06 21.58
C LYS A 73 2.00 -34.99 20.88
N SER A 74 3.14 -35.42 20.30
CA SER A 74 3.98 -34.52 19.51
C SER A 74 3.17 -33.89 18.39
N LYS A 75 3.35 -32.57 18.18
CA LYS A 75 2.77 -31.81 17.07
C LYS A 75 3.88 -31.14 16.26
N LYS A 76 3.72 -31.15 14.96
CA LYS A 76 4.57 -30.37 14.08
C LYS A 76 4.17 -28.88 14.17
N VAL A 77 5.17 -28.03 14.36
CA VAL A 77 5.03 -26.59 14.36
C VAL A 77 5.95 -26.03 13.29
N GLU A 78 5.38 -25.33 12.33
CA GLU A 78 6.13 -24.69 11.25
C GLU A 78 6.73 -23.37 11.72
N THR A 79 8.01 -23.18 11.44
CA THR A 79 8.80 -22.00 11.79
C THR A 79 9.28 -21.30 10.53
N LYS A 80 9.89 -20.13 10.65
CA LYS A 80 10.49 -19.44 9.49
C LYS A 80 11.70 -20.18 8.89
N TYR A 81 12.27 -21.15 9.58
CA TYR A 81 13.45 -21.89 9.18
C TYR A 81 13.14 -23.35 8.79
N GLY A 82 11.97 -23.86 9.12
CA GLY A 82 11.56 -25.23 8.86
C GLY A 82 10.45 -25.69 9.78
N SER A 83 10.33 -27.00 9.99
CA SER A 83 9.29 -27.61 10.82
C SER A 83 9.95 -28.33 12.02
N ILE A 84 9.54 -27.97 13.22
CA ILE A 84 9.98 -28.58 14.48
C ILE A 84 8.88 -29.44 15.09
N GLU A 85 9.26 -30.46 15.83
CA GLU A 85 8.34 -31.28 16.61
C GLU A 85 8.38 -30.89 18.09
N VAL A 86 7.27 -30.49 18.64
CA VAL A 86 7.16 -30.10 20.06
C VAL A 86 6.07 -30.89 20.78
N LYS A 87 6.29 -31.14 22.06
CA LYS A 87 5.36 -31.81 22.97
C LYS A 87 4.91 -30.82 24.01
N THR A 88 3.68 -30.31 23.88
CA THR A 88 3.12 -29.35 24.84
C THR A 88 2.96 -30.04 26.21
N PRO A 89 3.57 -29.52 27.29
CA PRO A 89 3.40 -30.08 28.63
C PRO A 89 1.98 -29.84 29.15
N ARG A 90 1.55 -30.62 30.14
CA ARG A 90 0.23 -30.56 30.76
C ARG A 90 0.34 -30.58 32.27
N ASP A 91 -0.60 -29.87 32.89
CA ASP A 91 -0.89 -29.99 34.31
C ASP A 91 -2.07 -30.95 34.56
N ARG A 92 -2.23 -31.37 35.79
CA ARG A 92 -3.28 -32.34 36.18
C ARG A 92 -4.67 -31.75 36.14
N ASN A 93 -4.80 -30.47 36.43
CA ASN A 93 -6.07 -29.74 36.43
C ASN A 93 -6.49 -29.24 35.04
N GLY A 94 -5.62 -29.35 34.01
CA GLY A 94 -5.88 -28.89 32.66
C GLY A 94 -5.92 -27.38 32.53
N SER A 95 -5.46 -26.62 33.54
CA SER A 95 -5.50 -25.17 33.62
C SER A 95 -4.36 -24.49 32.85
N PHE A 96 -3.28 -25.21 32.57
CA PHE A 96 -2.14 -24.68 31.84
C PHE A 96 -2.51 -24.35 30.39
N ASN A 97 -2.27 -23.12 30.01
CA ASN A 97 -2.45 -22.62 28.65
C ASN A 97 -1.15 -21.94 28.19
N PRO A 98 -0.31 -22.62 27.38
CA PRO A 98 0.98 -22.09 26.99
C PRO A 98 0.81 -20.85 26.10
N LEU A 99 1.63 -19.82 26.34
CA LEU A 99 1.69 -18.57 25.58
C LEU A 99 2.71 -18.63 24.45
N ILE A 100 3.79 -19.40 24.60
CA ILE A 100 4.87 -19.50 23.61
C ILE A 100 4.41 -20.24 22.36
N ILE A 101 3.65 -21.33 22.53
CA ILE A 101 2.98 -22.06 21.44
C ILE A 101 1.59 -22.44 21.92
N GLU A 102 0.58 -21.67 21.54
CA GLU A 102 -0.80 -21.83 21.99
C GLU A 102 -1.38 -23.21 21.64
N LYS A 103 -2.43 -23.62 22.40
CA LYS A 103 -3.16 -24.86 22.09
C LYS A 103 -3.74 -24.79 20.67
N GLY A 104 -3.43 -25.78 19.84
CA GLY A 104 -3.87 -25.81 18.43
C GLY A 104 -3.00 -25.00 17.46
N GLN A 105 -2.08 -24.19 17.92
CA GLN A 105 -1.15 -23.47 17.05
C GLN A 105 -0.16 -24.46 16.41
N THR A 106 -0.11 -24.44 15.08
CA THR A 106 0.79 -25.27 14.26
C THR A 106 1.84 -24.46 13.55
N LYS A 107 1.86 -23.12 13.74
CA LYS A 107 2.79 -22.20 13.10
C LYS A 107 3.26 -21.14 14.09
N LEU A 108 4.56 -20.91 14.15
CA LEU A 108 5.13 -19.76 14.87
C LEU A 108 4.99 -18.49 14.01
N THR A 109 4.74 -17.36 14.66
CA THR A 109 4.48 -16.06 14.05
C THR A 109 5.49 -15.66 12.96
N GLY A 110 4.99 -15.00 11.91
CA GLY A 110 5.77 -14.50 10.78
C GLY A 110 5.40 -15.11 9.42
N PHE A 111 4.62 -16.20 9.40
CA PHE A 111 4.17 -16.85 8.17
C PHE A 111 2.99 -16.10 7.54
N GLU A 112 2.08 -15.63 8.40
CA GLU A 112 0.91 -14.85 8.03
C GLU A 112 1.34 -13.56 7.34
N ASP A 113 2.29 -12.83 7.96
CA ASP A 113 2.83 -11.59 7.40
C ASP A 113 3.50 -11.81 6.03
N LYS A 114 4.18 -12.96 5.83
CA LYS A 114 4.78 -13.31 4.54
C LYS A 114 3.71 -13.60 3.48
N CYS A 115 2.66 -14.36 3.81
CA CYS A 115 1.53 -14.60 2.91
C CYS A 115 0.88 -13.29 2.49
N ILE A 116 0.59 -12.41 3.44
CA ILE A 116 0.01 -11.10 3.22
C ILE A 116 0.95 -10.24 2.36
N SER A 117 2.25 -10.22 2.66
CA SER A 117 3.26 -9.47 1.90
C SER A 117 3.37 -9.95 0.44
N LEU A 118 3.40 -11.26 0.20
CA LEU A 118 3.42 -11.83 -1.15
C LEU A 118 2.13 -11.49 -1.92
N TYR A 119 0.99 -11.57 -1.24
CA TYR A 119 -0.30 -11.17 -1.82
C TYR A 119 -0.36 -9.68 -2.14
N ALA A 120 0.18 -8.81 -1.28
CA ALA A 120 0.32 -7.36 -1.48
C ALA A 120 1.19 -7.02 -2.71
N LYS A 121 2.16 -7.88 -3.04
CA LYS A 121 2.98 -7.77 -4.27
C LYS A 121 2.24 -8.22 -5.54
N GLY A 122 0.99 -8.66 -5.43
CA GLY A 122 0.14 -9.06 -6.55
C GLY A 122 0.25 -10.52 -6.94
N MET A 123 0.87 -11.37 -6.12
CA MET A 123 0.99 -12.80 -6.41
C MET A 123 -0.34 -13.54 -6.32
N SER A 124 -0.52 -14.57 -7.14
CA SER A 124 -1.69 -15.45 -7.03
C SER A 124 -1.56 -16.39 -5.83
N LEU A 125 -2.68 -16.92 -5.32
CA LEU A 125 -2.67 -17.90 -4.23
C LEU A 125 -1.83 -19.15 -4.59
N ARG A 126 -1.82 -19.56 -5.86
CA ARG A 126 -1.01 -20.68 -6.36
C ARG A 126 0.48 -20.39 -6.32
N ASP A 127 0.87 -19.16 -6.69
CA ASP A 127 2.27 -18.76 -6.66
C ASP A 127 2.76 -18.64 -5.22
N ILE A 128 1.91 -18.13 -4.31
CA ILE A 128 2.20 -18.07 -2.88
C ILE A 128 2.40 -19.48 -2.32
N GLU A 129 1.45 -20.40 -2.57
CA GLU A 129 1.55 -21.82 -2.17
C GLU A 129 2.87 -22.43 -2.66
N LYS A 130 3.20 -22.25 -3.94
CA LYS A 130 4.44 -22.77 -4.54
C LYS A 130 5.68 -22.18 -3.89
N ILE A 131 5.75 -20.86 -3.74
CA ILE A 131 6.91 -20.18 -3.12
C ILE A 131 7.10 -20.63 -1.66
N LEU A 132 6.01 -20.77 -0.90
CA LEU A 132 6.07 -21.21 0.48
C LEU A 132 6.60 -22.65 0.58
N LYS A 133 6.17 -23.51 -0.35
CA LYS A 133 6.69 -24.87 -0.45
C LYS A 133 8.16 -24.89 -0.87
N ASP A 134 8.52 -24.17 -1.95
CA ASP A 134 9.85 -24.24 -2.55
C ASP A 134 10.93 -23.57 -1.69
N LEU A 135 10.63 -22.44 -1.03
CA LEU A 135 11.60 -21.67 -0.25
C LEU A 135 11.60 -22.01 1.25
N TYR A 136 10.49 -22.48 1.78
CA TYR A 136 10.34 -22.71 3.24
C TYR A 136 9.93 -24.13 3.59
N GLY A 137 9.79 -25.03 2.61
CA GLY A 137 9.38 -26.42 2.84
C GLY A 137 7.96 -26.59 3.40
N VAL A 138 7.15 -25.51 3.37
CA VAL A 138 5.86 -25.45 4.05
C VAL A 138 4.73 -25.77 3.10
N ASN A 139 3.93 -26.79 3.42
CA ASN A 139 2.73 -27.14 2.68
C ASN A 139 1.51 -26.43 3.26
N ILE A 140 1.18 -25.25 2.73
CA ILE A 140 -0.04 -24.50 3.05
C ILE A 140 -0.98 -24.57 1.87
N GLY A 141 -2.20 -25.06 2.09
CA GLY A 141 -3.23 -25.10 1.05
C GLY A 141 -3.81 -23.71 0.75
N LYS A 142 -4.40 -23.58 -0.45
CA LYS A 142 -5.03 -22.30 -0.89
C LYS A 142 -6.11 -21.81 0.05
N ASP A 143 -6.87 -22.70 0.64
CA ASP A 143 -7.97 -22.34 1.56
C ASP A 143 -7.42 -21.68 2.83
N GLU A 144 -6.31 -22.17 3.32
CA GLU A 144 -5.65 -21.60 4.49
C GLU A 144 -5.02 -20.23 4.16
N ILE A 145 -4.35 -20.11 3.00
CA ILE A 145 -3.84 -18.83 2.51
C ILE A 145 -5.00 -17.83 2.36
N THR A 146 -6.15 -18.28 1.83
CA THR A 146 -7.35 -17.45 1.70
C THR A 146 -7.86 -16.97 3.05
N ARG A 147 -7.89 -17.87 4.07
CA ARG A 147 -8.27 -17.53 5.43
C ARG A 147 -7.33 -16.49 6.05
N LEU A 148 -6.02 -16.65 5.88
CA LEU A 148 -5.03 -15.67 6.36
C LEU A 148 -5.21 -14.30 5.70
N ILE A 149 -5.44 -14.28 4.38
CA ILE A 149 -5.68 -13.04 3.65
C ILE A 149 -7.03 -12.43 4.02
N SER A 150 -8.01 -13.23 4.49
CA SER A 150 -9.31 -12.70 4.91
C SER A 150 -9.24 -11.85 6.19
N THR A 151 -8.22 -12.03 7.01
CA THR A 151 -8.00 -11.18 8.20
C THR A 151 -7.81 -9.71 7.84
N VAL A 152 -7.35 -9.43 6.62
CA VAL A 152 -7.19 -8.07 6.08
C VAL A 152 -8.53 -7.36 5.82
N ASN A 153 -9.66 -8.09 5.78
CA ASN A 153 -10.96 -7.48 5.49
C ASN A 153 -11.37 -6.40 6.50
N GLU A 154 -11.17 -6.66 7.78
CA GLU A 154 -11.50 -5.69 8.82
C GLU A 154 -10.68 -4.41 8.68
N GLU A 155 -9.41 -4.53 8.32
CA GLU A 155 -8.53 -3.38 8.09
C GLU A 155 -8.93 -2.61 6.84
N VAL A 156 -9.35 -3.30 5.78
CA VAL A 156 -9.89 -2.67 4.56
C VAL A 156 -11.14 -1.86 4.91
N GLU A 157 -12.08 -2.44 5.68
CA GLU A 157 -13.29 -1.72 6.08
C GLU A 157 -12.98 -0.55 7.03
N LYS A 158 -12.06 -0.70 7.97
CA LYS A 158 -11.57 0.40 8.81
C LYS A 158 -10.95 1.52 7.95
N PHE A 159 -10.16 1.17 6.93
CA PHE A 159 -9.58 2.13 6.00
C PHE A 159 -10.64 2.85 5.18
N ARG A 160 -11.63 2.14 4.65
CA ARG A 160 -12.71 2.72 3.83
C ARG A 160 -13.59 3.68 4.63
N ASN A 161 -13.85 3.37 5.91
CA ASN A 161 -14.75 4.14 6.77
C ASN A 161 -14.02 5.11 7.72
N ARG A 162 -12.69 5.19 7.66
CA ARG A 162 -11.91 6.03 8.56
C ARG A 162 -12.24 7.50 8.41
N LYS A 163 -12.18 8.24 9.52
CA LYS A 163 -12.27 9.70 9.50
C LYS A 163 -11.13 10.30 8.70
N LEU A 164 -11.43 11.30 7.89
CA LEU A 164 -10.48 12.04 7.08
C LEU A 164 -10.16 13.39 7.71
N LYS A 165 -9.10 14.06 7.24
CA LYS A 165 -8.78 15.42 7.65
C LYS A 165 -9.86 16.38 7.11
N PRO A 166 -10.15 17.47 7.85
CA PRO A 166 -11.23 18.39 7.46
C PRO A 166 -10.93 19.24 6.22
N LEU A 167 -9.65 19.45 5.89
CA LEU A 167 -9.23 20.17 4.68
C LEU A 167 -8.14 19.40 3.94
N TYR A 168 -8.28 19.35 2.62
CA TYR A 168 -7.23 18.95 1.68
C TYR A 168 -6.93 20.11 0.72
N VAL A 169 -5.63 20.47 0.62
CA VAL A 169 -5.19 21.59 -0.21
C VAL A 169 -5.14 21.21 -1.69
N PHE A 170 -4.65 20.02 -1.98
CA PHE A 170 -4.64 19.44 -3.32
C PHE A 170 -5.24 18.04 -3.27
N THR A 171 -6.14 17.77 -4.20
CA THR A 171 -6.69 16.44 -4.41
C THR A 171 -6.58 16.04 -5.87
N TYR A 172 -6.43 14.75 -6.10
CA TYR A 172 -6.25 14.18 -7.43
C TYR A 172 -7.13 12.95 -7.57
N ALA A 173 -8.01 12.96 -8.56
CA ALA A 173 -8.82 11.81 -8.93
C ALA A 173 -8.21 11.13 -10.16
N ASP A 174 -7.98 9.83 -10.09
CA ASP A 174 -7.52 9.02 -11.22
C ASP A 174 -8.24 7.67 -11.24
N CYS A 175 -8.24 7.03 -12.38
CA CYS A 175 -8.91 5.78 -12.64
C CYS A 175 -7.93 4.72 -13.16
N LEU A 176 -8.12 3.50 -12.70
CA LEU A 176 -7.46 2.33 -13.26
C LEU A 176 -8.50 1.24 -13.56
N TYR A 177 -8.29 0.50 -14.63
CA TYR A 177 -9.20 -0.56 -15.04
C TYR A 177 -8.61 -1.91 -14.73
N VAL A 178 -9.40 -2.78 -14.09
CA VAL A 178 -9.02 -4.17 -13.79
C VAL A 178 -10.12 -5.14 -14.21
N PRO A 179 -9.74 -6.33 -14.70
CA PRO A 179 -10.68 -7.40 -14.96
C PRO A 179 -11.12 -8.06 -13.64
N ILE A 180 -12.42 -8.06 -13.37
CA ILE A 180 -13.03 -8.65 -12.18
C ILE A 180 -14.12 -9.62 -12.66
N LYS A 181 -14.19 -10.80 -12.06
CA LYS A 181 -15.26 -11.76 -12.34
C LYS A 181 -16.56 -11.29 -11.71
N ASP A 182 -17.65 -11.44 -12.46
CA ASP A 182 -19.00 -11.28 -11.93
C ASP A 182 -19.51 -12.59 -11.28
N ASP A 183 -20.77 -12.59 -10.82
CA ASP A 183 -21.40 -13.74 -10.18
C ASP A 183 -21.51 -14.96 -11.10
N ASN A 184 -21.46 -14.75 -12.42
CA ASN A 184 -21.44 -15.79 -13.44
C ASN A 184 -20.01 -16.23 -13.82
N LEU A 185 -19.00 -15.81 -13.08
CA LEU A 185 -17.57 -16.04 -13.33
C LEU A 185 -17.05 -15.43 -14.65
N ILE A 186 -17.82 -14.55 -15.27
CA ILE A 186 -17.42 -13.83 -16.48
C ILE A 186 -16.57 -12.64 -16.09
N SER A 187 -15.40 -12.52 -16.72
CA SER A 187 -14.48 -11.41 -16.46
C SER A 187 -14.97 -10.13 -17.13
N GLN A 188 -15.28 -9.13 -16.34
CA GLN A 188 -15.67 -7.79 -16.78
C GLN A 188 -14.62 -6.76 -16.37
N LYS A 189 -14.36 -5.80 -17.24
CA LYS A 189 -13.45 -4.70 -16.95
C LYS A 189 -14.18 -3.65 -16.13
N LYS A 190 -13.80 -3.50 -14.84
CA LYS A 190 -14.36 -2.48 -13.96
C LYS A 190 -13.36 -1.36 -13.71
N ALA A 191 -13.87 -0.16 -13.52
CA ALA A 191 -13.11 1.02 -13.16
C ALA A 191 -12.91 1.09 -11.64
N ILE A 192 -11.69 1.39 -11.23
CA ILE A 192 -11.33 1.66 -9.84
C ILE A 192 -10.89 3.11 -9.78
N TYR A 193 -11.61 3.89 -9.04
CA TYR A 193 -11.33 5.30 -8.81
C TYR A 193 -10.55 5.45 -7.52
N VAL A 194 -9.49 6.24 -7.56
CA VAL A 194 -8.64 6.50 -6.41
C VAL A 194 -8.51 8.01 -6.24
N ILE A 195 -8.80 8.50 -5.05
CA ILE A 195 -8.58 9.91 -4.71
C ILE A 195 -7.40 10.01 -3.76
N ILE A 196 -6.42 10.81 -4.16
CA ILE A 196 -5.24 11.14 -3.39
C ILE A 196 -5.39 12.58 -2.91
N GLY A 197 -5.08 12.86 -1.64
CA GLY A 197 -5.09 14.18 -1.06
C GLY A 197 -3.73 14.59 -0.51
N VAL A 198 -3.51 15.90 -0.45
CA VAL A 198 -2.44 16.54 0.29
C VAL A 198 -3.10 17.38 1.37
N ASP A 199 -2.81 17.12 2.63
CA ASP A 199 -3.41 17.80 3.77
C ASP A 199 -2.84 19.21 4.00
N VAL A 200 -3.33 19.91 5.02
CA VAL A 200 -2.90 21.25 5.40
C VAL A 200 -1.42 21.39 5.76
N ASN A 201 -0.77 20.28 6.11
CA ASN A 201 0.63 20.19 6.48
C ASN A 201 1.51 19.69 5.33
N GLY A 202 0.93 19.44 4.16
CA GLY A 202 1.63 18.98 2.96
C GLY A 202 1.85 17.47 2.86
N TYR A 203 1.30 16.69 3.77
CA TYR A 203 1.43 15.23 3.72
C TYR A 203 0.41 14.60 2.78
N LYS A 204 0.87 13.59 2.08
CA LYS A 204 0.03 12.82 1.15
C LYS A 204 -0.79 11.77 1.88
N ASP A 205 -2.02 11.57 1.43
CA ASP A 205 -2.89 10.50 1.87
C ASP A 205 -3.73 9.96 0.72
N ILE A 206 -4.16 8.71 0.78
CA ILE A 206 -5.15 8.14 -0.14
C ILE A 206 -6.50 8.20 0.57
N LEU A 207 -7.40 9.05 0.08
CA LEU A 207 -8.66 9.34 0.73
C LEU A 207 -9.65 8.17 0.60
N GLY A 208 -9.57 7.46 -0.50
CA GLY A 208 -10.41 6.29 -0.72
C GLY A 208 -10.20 5.64 -2.09
N MET A 209 -10.89 4.52 -2.25
CA MET A 209 -10.99 3.76 -3.48
C MET A 209 -12.45 3.35 -3.66
N TRP A 210 -12.96 3.49 -4.87
CA TRP A 210 -14.34 3.11 -5.23
C TRP A 210 -14.32 2.33 -6.53
N ILE A 211 -15.17 1.31 -6.62
CA ILE A 211 -15.29 0.46 -7.82
C ILE A 211 -16.67 0.68 -8.40
N ASP A 212 -16.75 0.96 -9.69
CA ASP A 212 -18.02 1.04 -10.43
C ASP A 212 -17.86 0.51 -11.86
N LYS A 213 -18.99 0.20 -12.47
CA LYS A 213 -19.08 -0.26 -13.87
C LYS A 213 -19.04 0.91 -14.84
N SER A 214 -19.50 2.11 -14.43
CA SER A 214 -19.64 3.28 -15.29
C SER A 214 -19.26 4.58 -14.58
N GLU A 215 -18.61 5.47 -15.33
CA GLU A 215 -18.35 6.84 -14.90
C GLU A 215 -19.61 7.68 -15.11
N SER A 216 -20.38 7.88 -14.03
CA SER A 216 -21.58 8.73 -14.07
C SER A 216 -21.47 9.90 -13.10
N ALA A 217 -22.24 10.96 -13.35
CA ALA A 217 -22.32 12.10 -12.44
C ALA A 217 -22.84 11.67 -11.06
N SER A 218 -23.83 10.75 -11.00
CA SER A 218 -24.38 10.22 -9.75
C SER A 218 -23.33 9.44 -8.95
N PHE A 219 -22.49 8.68 -9.62
CA PHE A 219 -21.36 7.99 -8.99
C PHE A 219 -20.40 9.00 -8.34
N TRP A 220 -19.98 10.03 -9.06
CA TRP A 220 -19.07 11.04 -8.50
C TRP A 220 -19.69 11.84 -7.37
N THR A 221 -21.00 12.13 -7.44
CA THR A 221 -21.71 12.75 -6.32
C THR A 221 -21.62 11.86 -5.07
N SER A 222 -21.87 10.56 -5.20
CA SER A 222 -21.77 9.62 -4.06
C SER A 222 -20.35 9.52 -3.50
N VAL A 223 -19.31 9.58 -4.35
CA VAL A 223 -17.90 9.61 -3.92
C VAL A 223 -17.59 10.86 -3.10
N PHE A 224 -18.04 12.03 -3.55
CA PHE A 224 -17.81 13.28 -2.82
C PHE A 224 -18.63 13.36 -1.53
N GLU A 225 -19.85 12.83 -1.51
CA GLU A 225 -20.65 12.71 -0.30
C GLU A 225 -20.01 11.78 0.72
N ASP A 226 -19.42 10.64 0.29
CA ASP A 226 -18.63 9.75 1.16
C ASP A 226 -17.47 10.49 1.81
N LEU A 227 -16.70 11.27 1.03
CA LEU A 227 -15.62 12.10 1.57
C LEU A 227 -16.14 13.09 2.63
N LYS A 228 -17.28 13.72 2.38
CA LYS A 228 -17.91 14.68 3.30
C LYS A 228 -18.41 13.99 4.58
N GLN A 229 -19.06 12.84 4.48
CA GLN A 229 -19.50 12.04 5.61
C GLN A 229 -18.32 11.57 6.48
N ARG A 230 -17.19 11.30 5.88
CA ARG A 230 -15.95 10.92 6.56
C ARG A 230 -15.16 12.11 7.11
N GLY A 231 -15.72 13.32 7.06
CA GLY A 231 -15.22 14.52 7.75
C GLY A 231 -14.48 15.53 6.88
N VAL A 232 -14.44 15.37 5.55
CA VAL A 232 -13.87 16.38 4.67
C VAL A 232 -14.85 17.55 4.59
N ASN A 233 -14.47 18.71 5.13
CA ASN A 233 -15.28 19.92 5.11
C ASN A 233 -15.00 20.78 3.87
N ASP A 234 -13.76 20.76 3.38
CA ASP A 234 -13.35 21.60 2.26
C ASP A 234 -12.20 20.98 1.47
N ILE A 235 -12.13 21.32 0.19
CA ILE A 235 -11.05 20.99 -0.75
C ILE A 235 -10.71 22.27 -1.51
N LEU A 236 -9.43 22.67 -1.55
CA LEU A 236 -9.05 23.88 -2.27
C LEU A 236 -8.94 23.63 -3.77
N TYR A 237 -8.17 22.62 -4.17
CA TYR A 237 -7.93 22.25 -5.57
C TYR A 237 -8.20 20.78 -5.82
N MET A 238 -8.96 20.47 -6.87
CA MET A 238 -9.26 19.12 -7.31
C MET A 238 -8.87 18.93 -8.77
N SER A 239 -7.90 18.02 -9.01
CA SER A 239 -7.44 17.69 -10.37
C SER A 239 -8.02 16.35 -10.83
N SER A 240 -8.56 16.33 -12.07
CA SER A 240 -9.09 15.10 -12.70
C SER A 240 -8.70 15.03 -14.18
N ASP A 241 -8.87 13.85 -14.79
CA ASP A 241 -8.61 13.62 -16.21
C ASP A 241 -9.73 14.13 -17.14
N GLY A 242 -10.78 14.72 -16.58
CA GLY A 242 -11.90 15.33 -17.30
C GLY A 242 -13.02 14.36 -17.61
N ILE A 243 -13.33 13.58 -16.64
CA ILE A 243 -14.45 12.66 -16.62
C ILE A 243 -15.76 13.43 -16.77
N ALA A 244 -16.68 12.93 -17.58
CA ALA A 244 -17.99 13.53 -17.77
C ALA A 244 -18.78 13.56 -16.44
N GLY A 245 -19.40 14.70 -16.13
CA GLY A 245 -20.18 14.89 -14.90
C GLY A 245 -19.36 15.13 -13.63
N PHE A 246 -18.02 14.95 -13.66
CA PHE A 246 -17.15 15.13 -12.50
C PHE A 246 -17.23 16.56 -11.92
N LYS A 247 -17.06 17.58 -12.77
CA LYS A 247 -17.05 18.99 -12.35
C LYS A 247 -18.38 19.39 -11.71
N GLY A 248 -19.51 19.06 -12.33
CA GLY A 248 -20.85 19.37 -11.78
C GLY A 248 -21.12 18.67 -10.45
N SER A 249 -20.71 17.41 -10.30
CA SER A 249 -20.83 16.68 -9.03
C SER A 249 -19.94 17.30 -7.94
N LEU A 250 -18.73 17.72 -8.28
CA LEU A 250 -17.82 18.40 -7.37
C LEU A 250 -18.41 19.72 -6.89
N GLU A 251 -18.91 20.56 -7.80
CA GLU A 251 -19.54 21.83 -7.50
C GLU A 251 -20.79 21.69 -6.62
N THR A 252 -21.52 20.59 -6.76
CA THR A 252 -22.70 20.29 -5.93
C THR A 252 -22.31 20.04 -4.47
N VAL A 253 -21.25 19.25 -4.22
CA VAL A 253 -20.87 18.82 -2.85
C VAL A 253 -19.84 19.76 -2.22
N PHE A 254 -18.88 20.24 -3.01
CA PHE A 254 -17.80 21.16 -2.61
C PHE A 254 -17.76 22.40 -3.53
N PRO A 255 -18.73 23.32 -3.42
CA PRO A 255 -18.92 24.42 -4.38
C PRO A 255 -17.77 25.43 -4.44
N LYS A 256 -16.92 25.47 -3.41
CA LYS A 256 -15.77 26.38 -3.35
C LYS A 256 -14.47 25.78 -3.88
N THR A 257 -14.49 24.51 -4.32
CA THR A 257 -13.32 23.81 -4.83
C THR A 257 -12.99 24.28 -6.25
N GLN A 258 -11.73 24.61 -6.48
CA GLN A 258 -11.25 24.92 -7.83
C GLN A 258 -10.96 23.59 -8.56
N SER A 259 -11.74 23.32 -9.62
CA SER A 259 -11.56 22.15 -10.47
C SER A 259 -10.53 22.41 -11.54
N GLN A 260 -9.54 21.50 -11.67
CA GLN A 260 -8.45 21.66 -12.62
C GLN A 260 -8.30 20.39 -13.47
N ARG A 261 -7.97 20.59 -14.76
CA ARG A 261 -7.63 19.46 -15.65
C ARG A 261 -6.22 18.94 -15.36
N CYS A 262 -6.08 17.63 -15.28
CA CYS A 262 -4.81 17.00 -15.04
C CYS A 262 -3.87 17.17 -16.25
N VAL A 263 -2.83 17.99 -16.10
CA VAL A 263 -1.84 18.28 -17.16
C VAL A 263 -1.13 17.02 -17.66
N VAL A 264 -0.94 16.03 -16.78
CA VAL A 264 -0.33 14.76 -17.17
C VAL A 264 -1.21 13.97 -18.14
N HIS A 265 -2.54 13.96 -17.91
CA HIS A 265 -3.46 13.33 -18.84
C HIS A 265 -3.52 14.10 -20.17
N LEU A 266 -3.49 15.45 -20.14
CA LEU A 266 -3.34 16.25 -21.35
C LEU A 266 -2.07 15.89 -22.10
N THR A 267 -0.94 15.81 -21.42
CA THR A 267 0.36 15.41 -21.99
C THR A 267 0.30 14.00 -22.61
N ARG A 268 -0.30 13.03 -21.92
CA ARG A 268 -0.48 11.68 -22.46
C ARG A 268 -1.37 11.64 -23.71
N ASN A 269 -2.40 12.49 -23.76
CA ASN A 269 -3.27 12.58 -24.91
C ASN A 269 -2.54 13.14 -26.13
N ILE A 270 -1.67 14.14 -25.95
CA ILE A 270 -0.78 14.63 -27.01
C ILE A 270 0.19 13.52 -27.45
N TYR A 271 0.87 12.88 -26.49
CA TYR A 271 1.84 11.83 -26.77
C TYR A 271 1.29 10.68 -27.62
N LYS A 272 0.02 10.28 -27.37
CA LYS A 272 -0.65 9.21 -28.12
C LYS A 272 -0.78 9.45 -29.62
N ILE A 273 -0.85 10.70 -30.03
CA ILE A 273 -1.02 11.12 -31.43
C ILE A 273 0.29 11.60 -32.05
N CYS A 274 1.38 11.68 -31.29
CA CYS A 274 2.68 12.12 -31.78
C CYS A 274 3.40 11.03 -32.58
N PRO A 275 4.08 11.39 -33.67
CA PRO A 275 5.04 10.53 -34.35
C PRO A 275 6.17 10.12 -33.40
N LYS A 276 6.53 8.85 -33.31
CA LYS A 276 7.54 8.33 -32.38
C LYS A 276 8.87 9.09 -32.42
N LYS A 277 9.30 9.51 -33.63
CA LYS A 277 10.58 10.21 -33.83
C LYS A 277 10.59 11.63 -33.24
N GLU A 278 9.47 12.32 -33.25
CA GLU A 278 9.35 13.72 -32.81
C GLU A 278 8.62 13.89 -31.47
N ALA A 279 8.09 12.80 -30.92
CA ALA A 279 7.28 12.83 -29.69
C ALA A 279 8.00 13.51 -28.52
N LYS A 280 9.33 13.28 -28.40
CA LYS A 280 10.14 13.89 -27.33
C LYS A 280 10.20 15.42 -27.45
N ASP A 281 10.40 15.92 -28.64
CA ASP A 281 10.53 17.38 -28.89
C ASP A 281 9.17 18.07 -28.80
N ILE A 282 8.11 17.45 -29.33
CA ILE A 282 6.74 17.91 -29.19
C ILE A 282 6.35 18.05 -27.69
N ILE A 283 6.61 17.02 -26.91
CA ILE A 283 6.31 17.04 -25.47
C ILE A 283 7.19 18.04 -24.71
N LYS A 284 8.44 18.22 -25.12
CA LYS A 284 9.33 19.24 -24.54
C LYS A 284 8.77 20.65 -24.80
N MET A 285 8.27 20.92 -26.01
CA MET A 285 7.68 22.21 -26.32
C MET A 285 6.32 22.41 -25.66
N TRP A 286 5.46 21.39 -25.62
CA TRP A 286 4.23 21.37 -24.80
C TRP A 286 4.54 21.70 -23.33
N LYS A 287 5.62 21.13 -22.76
CA LYS A 287 6.04 21.44 -21.39
C LYS A 287 6.35 22.94 -21.22
N ARG A 288 7.01 23.58 -22.18
CA ARG A 288 7.28 25.02 -22.12
C ARG A 288 6.00 25.83 -22.07
N ILE A 289 4.94 25.43 -22.81
CA ILE A 289 3.64 26.12 -22.78
C ILE A 289 3.07 26.11 -21.36
N TYR A 290 2.83 24.96 -20.75
CA TYR A 290 2.18 24.91 -19.44
C TYR A 290 3.06 25.30 -18.25
N THR A 291 4.38 25.46 -18.46
CA THR A 291 5.33 25.94 -17.43
C THR A 291 5.73 27.41 -17.62
N SER A 292 5.17 28.11 -18.58
CA SER A 292 5.37 29.54 -18.79
C SER A 292 5.04 30.35 -17.55
N SER A 293 5.68 31.52 -17.39
CA SER A 293 5.47 32.37 -16.20
C SER A 293 4.08 33.01 -16.19
N SER A 294 3.57 33.35 -17.35
CA SER A 294 2.23 33.97 -17.55
C SER A 294 1.47 33.29 -18.69
N TYR A 295 0.18 33.58 -18.78
CA TYR A 295 -0.66 33.13 -19.90
C TYR A 295 -0.24 33.72 -21.23
N GLU A 296 0.17 35.01 -21.26
CA GLU A 296 0.66 35.70 -22.44
C GLU A 296 1.95 35.04 -22.99
N GLU A 297 2.87 34.69 -22.09
CA GLU A 297 4.07 33.91 -22.48
C GLU A 297 3.67 32.54 -23.03
N ALA A 298 2.71 31.88 -22.42
CA ALA A 298 2.23 30.56 -22.90
C ALA A 298 1.62 30.67 -24.31
N ILE A 299 0.87 31.75 -24.61
CA ILE A 299 0.35 32.01 -25.95
C ILE A 299 1.50 32.24 -26.95
N THR A 300 2.52 33.03 -26.59
CA THR A 300 3.70 33.21 -27.44
C THR A 300 4.39 31.87 -27.78
N VAL A 301 4.59 31.02 -26.79
CA VAL A 301 5.17 29.69 -27.01
C VAL A 301 4.24 28.78 -27.83
N LEU A 302 2.90 28.97 -27.71
CA LEU A 302 1.94 28.23 -28.53
C LEU A 302 2.04 28.64 -30.02
N GLU A 303 2.21 29.94 -30.33
CA GLU A 303 2.38 30.37 -31.73
C GLU A 303 3.68 29.77 -32.33
N ASP A 304 4.80 29.75 -31.57
CA ASP A 304 6.01 29.06 -31.97
C ASP A 304 5.78 27.56 -32.19
N PHE A 305 4.93 26.96 -31.35
CA PHE A 305 4.57 25.53 -31.49
C PHE A 305 3.79 25.27 -32.77
N LYS A 306 2.79 26.12 -33.07
CA LYS A 306 1.98 26.04 -34.29
C LYS A 306 2.84 26.12 -35.55
N GLU A 307 3.78 27.06 -35.62
CA GLU A 307 4.67 27.22 -36.77
C GLU A 307 5.62 26.04 -36.90
N THR A 308 6.22 25.60 -35.79
CA THR A 308 7.18 24.46 -35.77
C THR A 308 6.53 23.14 -36.21
N TYR A 309 5.29 22.91 -35.76
CA TYR A 309 4.58 21.64 -35.97
C TYR A 309 3.40 21.75 -36.93
N LYS A 310 3.36 22.77 -37.81
CA LYS A 310 2.29 22.97 -38.83
C LYS A 310 2.03 21.74 -39.70
N LYS A 311 3.04 20.88 -39.91
CA LYS A 311 2.90 19.61 -40.63
C LYS A 311 2.04 18.56 -39.88
N TYR A 312 1.71 18.79 -38.61
CA TYR A 312 0.88 17.93 -37.79
C TYR A 312 -0.37 18.64 -37.26
N PRO A 313 -1.34 19.01 -38.14
CA PRO A 313 -2.49 19.85 -37.74
C PRO A 313 -3.29 19.27 -36.58
N LYS A 314 -3.49 17.97 -36.53
CA LYS A 314 -4.20 17.30 -35.41
C LYS A 314 -3.52 17.48 -34.07
N ILE A 315 -2.18 17.58 -34.02
CA ILE A 315 -1.43 17.82 -32.79
C ILE A 315 -1.59 19.29 -32.38
N VAL A 316 -1.47 20.19 -33.34
CA VAL A 316 -1.63 21.64 -33.14
C VAL A 316 -3.03 21.95 -32.59
N GLU A 317 -4.09 21.50 -33.27
CA GLU A 317 -5.47 21.62 -32.80
C GLU A 317 -5.69 21.07 -31.39
N LYS A 318 -5.06 19.94 -31.10
CA LYS A 318 -5.16 19.30 -29.78
C LYS A 318 -4.49 20.13 -28.69
N VAL A 319 -3.29 20.65 -28.93
CA VAL A 319 -2.56 21.52 -27.99
C VAL A 319 -3.34 22.82 -27.79
N GLU A 320 -3.83 23.43 -28.87
CA GLU A 320 -4.63 24.64 -28.82
C GLU A 320 -5.93 24.47 -28.00
N SER A 321 -6.66 23.37 -28.20
CA SER A 321 -7.86 23.04 -27.42
C SER A 321 -7.60 22.85 -25.91
N PHE A 322 -6.35 22.70 -25.51
CA PHE A 322 -5.99 22.59 -24.09
C PHE A 322 -5.69 23.94 -23.44
N MET A 323 -5.49 25.02 -24.20
CA MET A 323 -5.17 26.31 -23.64
C MET A 323 -6.27 26.87 -22.72
N GLU A 324 -7.53 26.79 -23.11
CA GLU A 324 -8.66 27.16 -22.25
C GLU A 324 -8.71 26.38 -20.95
N LEU A 325 -8.25 25.12 -20.96
CA LEU A 325 -8.21 24.28 -19.78
C LEU A 325 -7.03 24.61 -18.85
N LEU A 326 -6.00 25.29 -19.38
CA LEU A 326 -4.82 25.72 -18.65
C LEU A 326 -4.93 27.14 -18.11
N GLU A 327 -5.76 27.98 -18.72
CA GLU A 327 -5.90 29.41 -18.35
C GLU A 327 -6.05 29.60 -16.82
N PRO A 328 -6.96 28.90 -16.10
CA PRO A 328 -7.10 29.06 -14.67
C PRO A 328 -5.84 28.70 -13.85
N LEU A 329 -4.92 27.90 -14.41
CA LEU A 329 -3.65 27.61 -13.75
C LEU A 329 -2.74 28.82 -13.72
N PHE A 330 -2.77 29.70 -14.74
CA PHE A 330 -1.89 30.84 -14.82
C PHE A 330 -2.25 31.98 -13.86
N GLU A 331 -3.46 31.96 -13.29
CA GLU A 331 -3.85 32.85 -12.19
C GLU A 331 -3.18 32.47 -10.85
N LEU A 332 -2.59 31.26 -10.75
CA LEU A 332 -2.01 30.75 -9.53
C LEU A 332 -0.50 31.04 -9.43
N PRO A 333 0.02 31.25 -8.22
CA PRO A 333 1.45 31.33 -7.97
C PRO A 333 2.19 30.09 -8.48
N ILE A 334 3.41 30.28 -8.96
CA ILE A 334 4.18 29.25 -9.68
C ILE A 334 4.41 27.98 -8.86
N GLU A 335 4.61 28.10 -7.54
CA GLU A 335 4.85 26.92 -6.67
C GLU A 335 3.56 26.12 -6.48
N ILE A 336 2.40 26.76 -6.37
CA ILE A 336 1.08 26.10 -6.35
C ILE A 336 0.83 25.41 -7.69
N ARG A 337 1.08 26.10 -8.82
CA ARG A 337 0.98 25.48 -10.15
C ARG A 337 1.85 24.25 -10.28
N LYS A 338 3.12 24.34 -9.84
CA LYS A 338 4.03 23.19 -9.83
C LYS A 338 3.46 22.03 -9.02
N ALA A 339 2.90 22.27 -7.85
CA ALA A 339 2.28 21.24 -7.03
C ALA A 339 1.10 20.56 -7.75
N ILE A 340 0.27 21.32 -8.47
CA ILE A 340 -0.88 20.81 -9.20
C ILE A 340 -0.46 19.97 -10.42
N TYR A 341 0.51 20.41 -11.22
CA TYR A 341 0.89 19.70 -12.44
C TYR A 341 2.06 18.73 -12.28
N THR A 342 2.87 18.81 -11.20
CA THR A 342 3.86 17.78 -10.89
C THR A 342 3.18 16.60 -10.20
N SER A 343 2.42 15.86 -10.97
CA SER A 343 1.67 14.69 -10.49
C SER A 343 2.55 13.49 -10.15
N ASN A 344 3.83 13.68 -9.82
CA ASN A 344 4.72 12.59 -9.40
C ASN A 344 4.09 11.75 -8.27
N ALA A 345 3.26 12.38 -7.41
CA ALA A 345 2.51 11.68 -6.38
C ALA A 345 1.48 10.72 -6.99
N VAL A 346 0.62 11.22 -7.90
CA VAL A 346 -0.44 10.44 -8.57
C VAL A 346 0.16 9.38 -9.47
N GLU A 347 1.18 9.73 -10.26
CA GLU A 347 1.85 8.78 -11.15
C GLU A 347 2.53 7.65 -10.39
N SER A 348 3.17 7.96 -9.25
CA SER A 348 3.81 6.95 -8.41
C SER A 348 2.79 6.01 -7.78
N VAL A 349 1.66 6.52 -7.30
CA VAL A 349 0.54 5.71 -6.78
C VAL A 349 -0.02 4.83 -7.88
N ASN A 350 -0.40 5.41 -9.00
CA ASN A 350 -0.99 4.66 -10.10
C ASN A 350 -0.03 3.61 -10.67
N SER A 351 1.25 3.93 -10.81
CA SER A 351 2.27 2.96 -11.21
C SER A 351 2.36 1.81 -10.21
N ALA A 352 2.34 2.10 -8.91
CA ALA A 352 2.40 1.10 -7.87
C ALA A 352 1.15 0.22 -7.84
N LEU A 353 -0.06 0.81 -7.98
CA LEU A 353 -1.32 0.07 -8.04
C LEU A 353 -1.42 -0.77 -9.32
N ARG A 354 -1.03 -0.21 -10.46
CA ARG A 354 -0.99 -0.95 -11.74
C ARG A 354 0.01 -2.11 -11.71
N LYS A 355 1.12 -1.98 -10.99
CA LYS A 355 2.12 -3.06 -10.87
C LYS A 355 1.52 -4.31 -10.22
N VAL A 356 0.67 -4.16 -9.22
CA VAL A 356 0.05 -5.29 -8.51
C VAL A 356 -1.24 -5.80 -9.17
N THR A 357 -1.83 -5.03 -10.10
CA THR A 357 -3.05 -5.43 -10.82
C THR A 357 -2.78 -6.00 -12.20
N ARG A 358 -1.76 -5.53 -12.93
CA ARG A 358 -1.46 -5.96 -14.31
C ARG A 358 -1.04 -7.42 -14.44
N GLY A 359 -0.39 -7.98 -13.42
CA GLY A 359 0.05 -9.38 -13.42
C GLY A 359 -1.08 -10.40 -13.21
N LYS A 360 -2.28 -9.95 -12.85
CA LYS A 360 -3.45 -10.81 -12.62
C LYS A 360 -4.36 -10.81 -13.84
N GLY A 361 -4.62 -11.99 -14.41
CA GLY A 361 -5.53 -12.14 -15.54
C GLY A 361 -6.95 -11.66 -15.22
N SER A 362 -7.48 -12.01 -14.04
CA SER A 362 -8.75 -11.51 -13.51
C SER A 362 -8.80 -11.70 -12.01
N PHE A 363 -9.43 -10.76 -11.31
CA PHE A 363 -9.71 -10.88 -9.89
C PHE A 363 -11.00 -11.68 -9.65
N PRO A 364 -11.06 -12.53 -8.60
CA PRO A 364 -12.24 -13.33 -8.31
C PRO A 364 -13.44 -12.49 -7.84
N SER A 365 -13.19 -11.34 -7.18
CA SER A 365 -14.23 -10.45 -6.66
C SER A 365 -13.69 -9.03 -6.47
N GLU A 366 -14.57 -8.05 -6.25
CA GLU A 366 -14.20 -6.67 -5.87
C GLU A 366 -13.46 -6.64 -4.52
N GLU A 367 -13.88 -7.45 -3.55
CA GLU A 367 -13.22 -7.58 -2.27
C GLU A 367 -11.75 -7.97 -2.41
N SER A 368 -11.43 -8.90 -3.31
CA SER A 368 -10.05 -9.31 -3.59
C SER A 368 -9.20 -8.17 -4.19
N VAL A 369 -9.84 -7.27 -4.94
CA VAL A 369 -9.20 -6.05 -5.46
C VAL A 369 -8.92 -5.09 -4.32
N TYR A 370 -9.91 -4.80 -3.47
CA TYR A 370 -9.74 -3.91 -2.31
C TYR A 370 -8.59 -4.36 -1.41
N LYS A 371 -8.49 -5.67 -1.11
CA LYS A 371 -7.39 -6.22 -0.29
C LYS A 371 -6.01 -5.94 -0.89
N VAL A 372 -5.82 -6.28 -2.17
CA VAL A 372 -4.52 -6.08 -2.84
C VAL A 372 -4.15 -4.62 -2.91
N LEU A 373 -5.10 -3.75 -3.24
CA LEU A 373 -4.86 -2.31 -3.34
C LEU A 373 -4.60 -1.70 -1.97
N PHE A 374 -5.36 -2.07 -0.94
CA PHE A 374 -5.17 -1.61 0.43
C PHE A 374 -3.77 -1.94 0.95
N LEU A 375 -3.35 -3.20 0.82
CA LEU A 375 -2.01 -3.62 1.23
C LEU A 375 -0.93 -2.84 0.49
N ARG A 376 -1.12 -2.62 -0.83
CA ARG A 376 -0.19 -1.82 -1.61
C ARG A 376 -0.16 -0.35 -1.20
N ILE A 377 -1.29 0.21 -0.79
CA ILE A 377 -1.40 1.57 -0.27
C ILE A 377 -0.64 1.70 1.06
N ASN A 378 -0.73 0.71 1.94
CA ASN A 378 0.03 0.72 3.19
C ASN A 378 1.54 0.76 2.94
N ASP A 379 2.05 -0.08 2.00
CA ASP A 379 3.46 0.00 1.58
C ASP A 379 3.88 1.39 1.05
N LEU A 380 2.95 2.14 0.44
CA LEU A 380 3.22 3.49 -0.05
C LEU A 380 3.21 4.51 1.08
N LYS A 381 2.26 4.38 2.02
CA LYS A 381 2.14 5.30 3.17
C LYS A 381 3.37 5.28 4.07
N GLU A 382 3.99 4.13 4.27
CA GLU A 382 5.25 4.00 5.00
C GLU A 382 6.39 4.88 4.42
N LYS A 383 6.32 5.18 3.11
CA LYS A 383 7.30 6.01 2.41
C LYS A 383 6.95 7.51 2.41
N TRP A 384 5.73 7.86 2.80
CA TRP A 384 5.23 9.25 2.76
C TRP A 384 5.42 9.98 4.08
N VAL A 385 6.62 9.91 4.59
CA VAL A 385 7.01 10.50 5.88
C VAL A 385 7.39 11.98 5.80
N LYS A 386 7.38 12.56 4.57
CA LYS A 386 7.76 13.96 4.34
C LYS A 386 6.66 14.69 3.58
N PRO A 387 6.45 15.99 3.85
CA PRO A 387 5.55 16.82 3.05
C PRO A 387 6.03 16.89 1.59
N ILE A 388 5.16 17.35 0.70
CA ILE A 388 5.50 17.61 -0.70
C ILE A 388 6.59 18.70 -0.78
N GLN A 389 7.34 18.66 -1.88
CA GLN A 389 8.45 19.60 -2.09
C GLN A 389 7.96 21.06 -2.04
N ASN A 390 8.77 21.93 -1.44
CA ASN A 390 8.51 23.38 -1.29
C ASN A 390 7.23 23.73 -0.53
N PHE A 391 6.69 22.81 0.29
CA PHE A 391 5.39 23.03 0.92
C PHE A 391 5.35 24.29 1.81
N LYS A 392 6.43 24.68 2.45
CA LYS A 392 6.48 25.91 3.25
C LYS A 392 6.18 27.15 2.41
N THR A 393 6.74 27.24 1.20
CA THR A 393 6.48 28.34 0.27
C THR A 393 5.03 28.27 -0.26
N ILE A 394 4.56 27.06 -0.58
CA ILE A 394 3.17 26.82 -0.98
C ILE A 394 2.21 27.25 0.14
N GLN A 395 2.51 26.94 1.38
CA GLN A 395 1.69 27.28 2.54
C GLN A 395 1.52 28.78 2.70
N LEU A 396 2.58 29.57 2.54
CA LEU A 396 2.50 31.03 2.56
C LEU A 396 1.59 31.57 1.45
N GLN A 397 1.73 31.02 0.25
CA GLN A 397 0.88 31.38 -0.88
C GLN A 397 -0.60 30.97 -0.66
N LEU A 398 -0.86 29.82 -0.01
CA LEU A 398 -2.21 29.41 0.35
C LEU A 398 -2.84 30.32 1.41
N ILE A 399 -2.06 30.79 2.37
CA ILE A 399 -2.51 31.77 3.38
C ILE A 399 -2.93 33.06 2.68
N ASP A 400 -2.12 33.54 1.76
CA ASP A 400 -2.40 34.77 0.99
C ASP A 400 -3.67 34.65 0.14
N LEU A 401 -3.83 33.54 -0.58
CA LEU A 401 -4.94 33.31 -1.50
C LEU A 401 -6.27 32.97 -0.80
N PHE A 402 -6.23 32.23 0.30
CA PHE A 402 -7.43 31.66 0.92
C PHE A 402 -7.74 32.22 2.31
N GLY A 403 -6.81 32.97 2.94
CA GLY A 403 -7.03 33.61 4.22
C GLY A 403 -7.60 32.66 5.30
N GLU A 404 -8.69 33.06 5.93
CA GLU A 404 -9.36 32.27 6.98
C GLU A 404 -9.88 30.91 6.49
N ARG A 405 -10.23 30.78 5.20
CA ARG A 405 -10.67 29.51 4.62
C ARG A 405 -9.61 28.41 4.80
N TYR A 406 -8.33 28.76 4.77
CA TYR A 406 -7.21 27.87 4.97
C TYR A 406 -6.70 27.87 6.43
N THR A 407 -6.48 29.07 7.01
CA THR A 407 -5.78 29.21 8.28
C THR A 407 -6.52 28.62 9.48
N LYS A 408 -7.87 28.59 9.46
CA LYS A 408 -8.68 27.95 10.51
C LYS A 408 -8.41 26.46 10.67
N TYR A 409 -7.79 25.80 9.71
CA TYR A 409 -7.46 24.36 9.77
C TYR A 409 -5.99 24.07 10.14
N LEU A 410 -5.14 25.11 10.27
CA LEU A 410 -3.72 24.92 10.59
C LEU A 410 -3.48 24.45 12.04
N ASN A 411 -4.41 24.71 12.95
CA ASN A 411 -4.29 24.39 14.37
C ASN A 411 -5.23 23.25 14.82
N ILE A 412 -5.76 22.47 13.88
CA ILE A 412 -6.60 21.32 14.19
C ILE A 412 -5.72 20.07 14.05
N ASP A 413 -5.27 19.55 15.20
CA ASP A 413 -4.56 18.25 15.30
C ASP A 413 -5.50 17.05 15.10
#